data_d9b59129cb00de5d747cf8c8a6d53315
#
_entry.id   d9b59129cb00de5d747cf8c8a6d53315
#
_cell.length_a   1.000
_cell.length_b   1.000
_cell.length_c   1.000
_cell.angle_alpha   90.00
_cell.angle_beta   90.00
_cell.angle_gamma   90.00
#
_symmetry.space_group_name_H-M   'P 1'
#
loop_
_entity.id
_entity.type
_entity.pdbx_description
1 polymer ?
#
loop_
_entity_poly.entity_id
_entity_poly.type
_entity_poly.pdbx_seq_one_letter_code
_entity_poly.pdbx_strand_id
1 'polypeptide(L)'
;ECGIAECELLTADLVAAENRLLTLVQRANSHHDICVVTRLQLTLYTTMDRSDRAVDVFLDWLRRDGTVWSNHPTRDDVMREYERIWELLGNRQIEDLVHLPLITDPVVLDTMDVFTEIVTPALIFDEHLASLVVCRLVTLSLEHGNCDGSCFAYVWIAMFAGPRFDNYKDGFRFGQLGCNLVETRGLARYKARTYVSFGANVSPWAKHVSSGRDLVRRAVDAAYRIGDLTFAAYSRVQLVSMCLASGDSLAEVQTEAENGLAFGKRTSFGLIIQFSGAEVGLVRTLRGLTPNFGCMDDSEYSEADAERVFARNPNLATAEFWYWTRKLQARYFAGDHVAAIHASLNAQRLLWTSGP
;
A
#
# COMPACT_ATOMS: atom_id res chain seq x y z
N GLU A 1 -20.20 -13.82 -13.48
CA GLU A 1 -19.47 -12.80 -14.23
C GLU A 1 -18.36 -12.12 -13.38
N CYS A 2 -18.66 -11.68 -12.13
CA CYS A 2 -17.62 -11.10 -11.24
C CYS A 2 -16.46 -12.07 -10.99
N GLY A 3 -16.74 -13.37 -10.74
CA GLY A 3 -15.67 -14.36 -10.56
C GLY A 3 -14.80 -14.56 -11.82
N ILE A 4 -15.35 -14.32 -13.03
CA ILE A 4 -14.54 -14.35 -14.27
C ILE A 4 -13.61 -13.13 -14.29
N ALA A 5 -14.12 -11.93 -13.98
CA ALA A 5 -13.31 -10.72 -13.89
C ALA A 5 -12.17 -10.88 -12.85
N GLU A 6 -12.44 -11.52 -11.72
CA GLU A 6 -11.44 -11.83 -10.71
C GLU A 6 -10.37 -12.82 -11.23
N CYS A 7 -10.77 -13.85 -11.98
CA CYS A 7 -9.82 -14.75 -12.64
C CYS A 7 -8.95 -14.02 -13.68
N GLU A 8 -9.55 -13.13 -14.48
CA GLU A 8 -8.82 -12.29 -15.45
C GLU A 8 -7.79 -11.38 -14.75
N LEU A 9 -8.16 -10.76 -13.62
CA LEU A 9 -7.23 -10.01 -12.78
C LEU A 9 -6.09 -10.89 -12.25
N LEU A 10 -6.39 -12.06 -11.71
CA LEU A 10 -5.40 -12.98 -11.17
C LEU A 10 -4.45 -13.55 -12.23
N THR A 11 -4.89 -13.64 -13.48
CA THR A 11 -4.09 -14.10 -14.62
C THR A 11 -3.41 -12.96 -15.39
N ALA A 12 -3.53 -11.71 -14.92
CA ALA A 12 -3.01 -10.51 -15.52
C ALA A 12 -3.58 -10.18 -16.92
N ASP A 13 -4.77 -10.69 -17.25
CA ASP A 13 -5.52 -10.26 -18.43
C ASP A 13 -6.34 -9.01 -18.11
N LEU A 14 -5.61 -7.90 -17.87
CA LEU A 14 -6.20 -6.66 -17.36
C LEU A 14 -7.17 -6.01 -18.36
N VAL A 15 -6.95 -6.20 -19.66
CA VAL A 15 -7.83 -5.67 -20.71
C VAL A 15 -9.17 -6.40 -20.73
N ALA A 16 -9.16 -7.71 -20.63
CA ALA A 16 -10.40 -8.49 -20.54
C ALA A 16 -11.18 -8.16 -19.28
N ALA A 17 -10.49 -8.06 -18.13
CA ALA A 17 -11.06 -7.65 -16.84
C ALA A 17 -11.72 -6.26 -16.93
N GLU A 18 -11.06 -5.26 -17.53
CA GLU A 18 -11.61 -3.91 -17.70
C GLU A 18 -12.89 -3.92 -18.49
N ASN A 19 -12.89 -4.54 -19.69
CA ASN A 19 -14.05 -4.61 -20.56
C ASN A 19 -15.24 -5.30 -19.88
N ARG A 20 -14.98 -6.36 -19.12
CA ARG A 20 -16.01 -7.08 -18.37
C ARG A 20 -16.58 -6.22 -17.25
N LEU A 21 -15.73 -5.58 -16.44
CA LEU A 21 -16.15 -4.74 -15.33
C LEU A 21 -16.96 -3.53 -15.81
N LEU A 22 -16.57 -2.89 -16.92
CA LEU A 22 -17.36 -1.80 -17.52
C LEU A 22 -18.76 -2.25 -17.92
N THR A 23 -18.91 -3.50 -18.37
CA THR A 23 -20.23 -4.08 -18.67
C THR A 23 -21.02 -4.37 -17.40
N LEU A 24 -20.35 -4.87 -16.34
CA LEU A 24 -20.98 -5.21 -15.07
C LEU A 24 -21.49 -3.99 -14.30
N VAL A 25 -20.79 -2.86 -14.36
CA VAL A 25 -21.23 -1.58 -13.77
C VAL A 25 -22.65 -1.20 -14.25
N GLN A 26 -22.97 -1.47 -15.52
CA GLN A 26 -24.29 -1.15 -16.09
C GLN A 26 -25.40 -2.11 -15.65
N ARG A 27 -25.03 -3.27 -15.12
CA ARG A 27 -25.97 -4.35 -14.74
C ARG A 27 -26.13 -4.49 -13.22
N ALA A 28 -25.18 -3.95 -12.45
CA ALA A 28 -25.21 -3.99 -10.99
C ALA A 28 -26.36 -3.12 -10.45
N ASN A 29 -27.32 -3.74 -9.78
CA ASN A 29 -28.53 -3.05 -9.29
C ASN A 29 -28.67 -3.13 -7.77
N SER A 30 -28.12 -4.18 -7.12
CA SER A 30 -28.11 -4.27 -5.66
C SER A 30 -26.90 -3.51 -5.07
N HIS A 31 -27.02 -3.05 -3.83
CA HIS A 31 -25.90 -2.43 -3.12
C HIS A 31 -24.67 -3.35 -3.13
N HIS A 32 -24.88 -4.63 -2.81
CA HIS A 32 -23.82 -5.64 -2.81
C HIS A 32 -23.11 -5.76 -4.18
N ASP A 33 -23.88 -5.93 -5.27
CA ASP A 33 -23.30 -6.07 -6.60
C ASP A 33 -22.49 -4.82 -7.00
N ILE A 34 -23.00 -3.62 -6.68
CA ILE A 34 -22.30 -2.36 -6.93
C ILE A 34 -20.98 -2.32 -6.17
N CYS A 35 -20.98 -2.69 -4.88
CA CYS A 35 -19.76 -2.72 -4.06
C CYS A 35 -18.74 -3.75 -4.56
N VAL A 36 -19.19 -4.96 -4.94
CA VAL A 36 -18.32 -6.01 -5.50
C VAL A 36 -17.64 -5.52 -6.79
N VAL A 37 -18.43 -4.96 -7.73
CA VAL A 37 -17.89 -4.47 -9.01
C VAL A 37 -16.96 -3.29 -8.77
N THR A 38 -17.32 -2.35 -7.89
CA THR A 38 -16.47 -1.22 -7.50
C THR A 38 -15.13 -1.70 -6.96
N ARG A 39 -15.10 -2.64 -6.01
CA ARG A 39 -13.87 -3.22 -5.47
C ARG A 39 -12.97 -3.81 -6.55
N LEU A 40 -13.54 -4.60 -7.46
CA LEU A 40 -12.77 -5.19 -8.56
C LEU A 40 -12.19 -4.12 -9.51
N GLN A 41 -12.94 -3.03 -9.76
CA GLN A 41 -12.42 -1.90 -10.53
C GLN A 41 -11.28 -1.17 -9.79
N LEU A 42 -11.40 -0.98 -8.46
CA LEU A 42 -10.33 -0.38 -7.65
C LEU A 42 -9.05 -1.23 -7.71
N THR A 43 -9.17 -2.55 -7.55
CA THR A 43 -8.05 -3.49 -7.67
C THR A 43 -7.43 -3.45 -9.07
N LEU A 44 -8.26 -3.47 -10.13
CA LEU A 44 -7.82 -3.38 -11.52
C LEU A 44 -6.99 -2.12 -11.77
N TYR A 45 -7.56 -0.94 -11.46
CA TYR A 45 -6.89 0.32 -11.73
C TYR A 45 -5.65 0.54 -10.86
N THR A 46 -5.61 -0.02 -9.65
CA THR A 46 -4.39 -0.07 -8.84
C THR A 46 -3.29 -0.89 -9.54
N THR A 47 -3.63 -2.07 -10.07
CA THR A 47 -2.67 -2.93 -10.78
C THR A 47 -2.21 -2.32 -12.11
N MET A 48 -3.06 -1.50 -12.75
CA MET A 48 -2.74 -0.76 -13.98
C MET A 48 -1.98 0.56 -13.75
N ASP A 49 -1.58 0.86 -12.52
CA ASP A 49 -0.95 2.13 -12.12
C ASP A 49 -1.83 3.37 -12.44
N ARG A 50 -3.17 3.22 -12.38
CA ARG A 50 -4.17 4.23 -12.70
C ARG A 50 -4.94 4.68 -11.45
N SER A 51 -4.21 5.24 -10.48
CA SER A 51 -4.81 5.76 -9.23
C SER A 51 -5.86 6.84 -9.48
N ASP A 52 -5.68 7.65 -10.53
CA ASP A 52 -6.66 8.62 -11.01
C ASP A 52 -8.04 7.98 -11.29
N ARG A 53 -8.05 6.88 -12.03
CA ARG A 53 -9.29 6.16 -12.38
C ARG A 53 -9.90 5.46 -11.17
N ALA A 54 -9.06 4.91 -10.30
CA ALA A 54 -9.54 4.31 -9.05
C ALA A 54 -10.27 5.33 -8.18
N VAL A 55 -9.71 6.54 -8.04
CA VAL A 55 -10.35 7.64 -7.29
C VAL A 55 -11.66 8.08 -7.94
N ASP A 56 -11.70 8.22 -9.27
CA ASP A 56 -12.96 8.54 -9.98
C ASP A 56 -14.05 7.51 -9.68
N VAL A 57 -13.74 6.22 -9.79
CA VAL A 57 -14.70 5.13 -9.51
C VAL A 57 -15.18 5.16 -8.06
N PHE A 58 -14.29 5.40 -7.11
CA PHE A 58 -14.64 5.52 -5.70
C PHE A 58 -15.57 6.71 -5.43
N LEU A 59 -15.26 7.87 -5.97
CA LEU A 59 -16.09 9.07 -5.78
C LEU A 59 -17.46 8.95 -6.45
N ASP A 60 -17.53 8.27 -7.60
CA ASP A 60 -18.81 7.96 -8.26
C ASP A 60 -19.66 6.99 -7.41
N TRP A 61 -19.00 5.99 -6.78
CA TRP A 61 -19.66 5.10 -5.85
C TRP A 61 -20.20 5.86 -4.62
N LEU A 62 -19.39 6.73 -4.00
CA LEU A 62 -19.82 7.57 -2.87
C LEU A 62 -21.02 8.46 -3.21
N ARG A 63 -21.04 9.05 -4.41
CA ARG A 63 -22.18 9.90 -4.83
C ARG A 63 -23.49 9.11 -4.94
N ARG A 64 -23.41 7.84 -5.36
CA ARG A 64 -24.59 6.95 -5.40
C ARG A 64 -25.12 6.64 -4.00
N ASP A 65 -24.24 6.59 -2.99
CA ASP A 65 -24.59 6.43 -1.58
C ASP A 65 -24.98 7.77 -0.90
N GLY A 66 -25.10 8.85 -1.66
CA GLY A 66 -25.51 10.17 -1.17
C GLY A 66 -24.40 10.98 -0.51
N THR A 67 -23.15 10.50 -0.55
CA THR A 67 -21.98 11.19 0.03
C THR A 67 -21.18 11.89 -1.07
N VAL A 68 -20.91 13.18 -0.90
CA VAL A 68 -20.12 13.96 -1.86
C VAL A 68 -18.82 14.40 -1.23
N TRP A 69 -17.72 13.85 -1.74
CA TRP A 69 -16.36 14.24 -1.38
C TRP A 69 -15.65 14.92 -2.54
N SER A 70 -14.72 15.81 -2.21
CA SER A 70 -13.75 16.34 -3.18
C SER A 70 -12.70 15.25 -3.47
N ASN A 71 -12.16 15.21 -4.68
CA ASN A 71 -10.97 14.41 -4.98
C ASN A 71 -9.70 14.98 -4.33
N HIS A 72 -9.73 16.27 -3.93
CA HIS A 72 -8.70 16.94 -3.15
C HIS A 72 -9.35 17.57 -1.90
N PRO A 73 -9.61 16.77 -0.83
CA PRO A 73 -10.16 17.29 0.41
C PRO A 73 -9.20 18.28 1.08
N THR A 74 -9.74 19.19 1.84
CA THR A 74 -8.94 20.13 2.62
C THR A 74 -8.38 19.46 3.88
N ARG A 75 -7.34 20.06 4.47
CA ARG A 75 -6.85 19.66 5.78
C ARG A 75 -7.96 19.68 6.85
N ASP A 76 -8.84 20.67 6.79
CA ASP A 76 -9.94 20.79 7.75
C ASP A 76 -10.96 19.67 7.61
N ASP A 77 -11.20 19.16 6.39
CA ASP A 77 -12.05 17.98 6.17
C ASP A 77 -11.45 16.74 6.86
N VAL A 78 -10.14 16.55 6.73
CA VAL A 78 -9.41 15.46 7.37
C VAL A 78 -9.43 15.61 8.90
N MET A 79 -9.16 16.83 9.41
CA MET A 79 -9.14 17.09 10.86
C MET A 79 -10.48 16.81 11.52
N ARG A 80 -11.60 17.20 10.89
CA ARG A 80 -12.95 16.92 11.41
C ARG A 80 -13.19 15.41 11.56
N GLU A 81 -12.81 14.60 10.57
CA GLU A 81 -13.01 13.15 10.65
C GLU A 81 -12.02 12.49 11.63
N TYR A 82 -10.80 13.04 11.78
CA TYR A 82 -9.85 12.59 12.80
C TYR A 82 -10.33 12.90 14.22
N GLU A 83 -10.83 14.11 14.47
CA GLU A 83 -11.41 14.50 15.77
C GLU A 83 -12.61 13.63 16.14
N ARG A 84 -13.43 13.26 15.15
CA ARG A 84 -14.55 12.35 15.35
C ARG A 84 -14.12 10.97 15.85
N ILE A 85 -12.92 10.48 15.52
CA ILE A 85 -12.38 9.23 16.10
C ILE A 85 -12.30 9.35 17.62
N TRP A 86 -11.80 10.47 18.12
CA TRP A 86 -11.64 10.70 19.55
C TRP A 86 -12.98 10.93 20.26
N GLU A 87 -13.91 11.63 19.62
CA GLU A 87 -15.27 11.77 20.13
C GLU A 87 -15.95 10.41 20.27
N LEU A 88 -15.88 9.57 19.24
CA LEU A 88 -16.46 8.22 19.27
C LEU A 88 -15.71 7.29 20.22
N LEU A 89 -14.41 7.42 20.38
CA LEU A 89 -13.63 6.68 21.37
C LEU A 89 -14.08 7.02 22.79
N GLY A 90 -14.30 8.31 23.07
CA GLY A 90 -14.72 8.82 24.37
C GLY A 90 -13.73 8.46 25.48
N ASN A 91 -14.22 7.87 26.57
CA ASN A 91 -13.39 7.47 27.70
C ASN A 91 -12.76 6.06 27.60
N ARG A 92 -13.01 5.34 26.49
CA ARG A 92 -12.46 3.99 26.28
C ARG A 92 -10.96 4.06 26.01
N GLN A 93 -10.23 3.01 26.41
CA GLN A 93 -8.86 2.84 25.94
C GLN A 93 -8.86 2.28 24.53
N ILE A 94 -7.82 2.59 23.75
CA ILE A 94 -7.67 2.04 22.37
C ILE A 94 -7.69 0.52 22.40
N GLU A 95 -7.06 -0.09 23.38
CA GLU A 95 -6.97 -1.54 23.57
C GLU A 95 -8.35 -2.19 23.82
N ASP A 96 -9.30 -1.48 24.44
CA ASP A 96 -10.66 -1.97 24.70
C ASP A 96 -11.46 -2.18 23.41
N LEU A 97 -11.06 -1.54 22.32
CA LEU A 97 -11.72 -1.67 21.01
C LEU A 97 -11.62 -3.10 20.44
N VAL A 98 -10.69 -3.93 20.93
CA VAL A 98 -10.65 -5.36 20.57
C VAL A 98 -11.94 -6.09 20.94
N HIS A 99 -12.68 -5.59 21.93
CA HIS A 99 -13.92 -6.17 22.45
C HIS A 99 -15.19 -5.63 21.76
N LEU A 100 -15.09 -4.69 20.84
CA LEU A 100 -16.24 -4.23 20.07
C LEU A 100 -16.96 -5.43 19.40
N PRO A 101 -18.29 -5.39 19.24
CA PRO A 101 -19.02 -6.42 18.54
C PRO A 101 -18.49 -6.56 17.10
N LEU A 102 -18.72 -7.71 16.49
CA LEU A 102 -18.46 -7.86 15.04
C LEU A 102 -19.60 -7.21 14.26
N ILE A 103 -19.25 -6.53 13.18
CA ILE A 103 -20.22 -5.99 12.23
C ILE A 103 -20.97 -7.16 11.60
N THR A 104 -22.29 -7.12 11.64
CA THR A 104 -23.18 -8.13 11.03
C THR A 104 -24.05 -7.56 9.90
N ASP A 105 -24.14 -6.23 9.79
CA ASP A 105 -24.84 -5.56 8.71
C ASP A 105 -24.06 -5.71 7.39
N PRO A 106 -24.63 -6.40 6.38
CA PRO A 106 -23.97 -6.62 5.11
C PRO A 106 -23.69 -5.31 4.35
N VAL A 107 -24.53 -4.29 4.50
CA VAL A 107 -24.31 -2.99 3.84
C VAL A 107 -23.07 -2.31 4.40
N VAL A 108 -22.92 -2.34 5.72
CA VAL A 108 -21.72 -1.77 6.37
C VAL A 108 -20.48 -2.58 6.02
N LEU A 109 -20.56 -3.92 5.95
CA LEU A 109 -19.44 -4.78 5.55
C LEU A 109 -18.98 -4.47 4.11
N ASP A 110 -19.93 -4.37 3.17
CA ASP A 110 -19.64 -4.02 1.78
C ASP A 110 -19.00 -2.62 1.68
N THR A 111 -19.50 -1.65 2.45
CA THR A 111 -18.94 -0.31 2.54
C THR A 111 -17.50 -0.34 3.06
N MET A 112 -17.24 -1.06 4.16
CA MET A 112 -15.89 -1.23 4.72
C MET A 112 -14.91 -1.83 3.69
N ASP A 113 -15.40 -2.77 2.89
CA ASP A 113 -14.60 -3.41 1.84
C ASP A 113 -14.21 -2.42 0.73
N VAL A 114 -15.13 -1.58 0.25
CA VAL A 114 -14.83 -0.55 -0.77
C VAL A 114 -13.84 0.47 -0.23
N PHE A 115 -14.07 0.96 1.00
CA PHE A 115 -13.14 1.89 1.65
C PHE A 115 -11.75 1.28 1.88
N THR A 116 -11.67 -0.02 2.17
CA THR A 116 -10.38 -0.71 2.34
C THR A 116 -9.60 -0.77 1.02
N GLU A 117 -10.27 -1.02 -0.10
CA GLU A 117 -9.61 -1.12 -1.42
C GLU A 117 -9.10 0.23 -1.94
N ILE A 118 -9.79 1.34 -1.67
CA ILE A 118 -9.38 2.66 -2.16
C ILE A 118 -8.18 3.24 -1.40
N VAL A 119 -7.84 2.78 -0.20
CA VAL A 119 -6.77 3.37 0.62
C VAL A 119 -5.46 3.51 -0.16
N THR A 120 -5.01 2.45 -0.84
CA THR A 120 -3.74 2.45 -1.58
C THR A 120 -3.73 3.40 -2.77
N PRO A 121 -4.69 3.35 -3.72
CA PRO A 121 -4.73 4.33 -4.80
C PRO A 121 -4.97 5.76 -4.32
N ALA A 122 -5.75 5.96 -3.24
CA ALA A 122 -5.91 7.28 -2.65
C ALA A 122 -4.58 7.84 -2.13
N LEU A 123 -3.74 7.01 -1.48
CA LEU A 123 -2.42 7.43 -1.00
C LEU A 123 -1.50 7.91 -2.14
N ILE A 124 -1.58 7.24 -3.29
CA ILE A 124 -0.79 7.60 -4.48
C ILE A 124 -1.32 8.87 -5.14
N PHE A 125 -2.65 9.09 -5.06
CA PHE A 125 -3.33 10.19 -5.75
C PHE A 125 -3.32 11.50 -4.94
N ASP A 126 -3.71 11.44 -3.66
CA ASP A 126 -3.83 12.61 -2.78
C ASP A 126 -3.76 12.20 -1.31
N GLU A 127 -2.83 12.80 -0.59
CA GLU A 127 -2.56 12.46 0.81
C GLU A 127 -3.71 12.81 1.78
N HIS A 128 -4.46 13.88 1.50
CA HIS A 128 -5.61 14.26 2.30
C HIS A 128 -6.78 13.31 2.05
N LEU A 129 -6.99 12.90 0.79
CA LEU A 129 -8.00 11.91 0.46
C LEU A 129 -7.72 10.58 1.16
N ALA A 130 -6.46 10.10 1.12
CA ALA A 130 -6.07 8.90 1.84
C ALA A 130 -6.33 9.01 3.35
N SER A 131 -5.94 10.15 3.95
CA SER A 131 -6.16 10.41 5.37
C SER A 131 -7.63 10.41 5.74
N LEU A 132 -8.47 11.06 4.92
CA LEU A 132 -9.93 11.11 5.11
C LEU A 132 -10.56 9.71 5.01
N VAL A 133 -10.16 8.92 4.00
CA VAL A 133 -10.59 7.52 3.82
C VAL A 133 -10.25 6.67 5.05
N VAL A 134 -9.01 6.79 5.54
CA VAL A 134 -8.56 6.00 6.71
C VAL A 134 -9.27 6.43 7.98
N CYS A 135 -9.44 7.74 8.23
CA CYS A 135 -10.21 8.22 9.37
C CYS A 135 -11.65 7.69 9.30
N ARG A 136 -12.29 7.71 8.13
CA ARG A 136 -13.65 7.18 7.95
C ARG A 136 -13.76 5.69 8.19
N LEU A 137 -12.77 4.89 7.78
CA LEU A 137 -12.73 3.45 8.12
C LEU A 137 -12.68 3.21 9.63
N VAL A 138 -11.92 4.04 10.36
CA VAL A 138 -11.85 3.93 11.83
C VAL A 138 -13.16 4.36 12.46
N THR A 139 -13.76 5.47 12.03
CA THR A 139 -15.06 5.93 12.58
C THR A 139 -16.17 4.92 12.32
N LEU A 140 -16.23 4.30 11.13
CA LEU A 140 -17.16 3.21 10.83
C LEU A 140 -16.97 2.01 11.78
N SER A 141 -15.72 1.66 12.09
CA SER A 141 -15.43 0.59 13.05
C SER A 141 -15.89 0.96 14.48
N LEU A 142 -15.72 2.22 14.89
CA LEU A 142 -16.17 2.69 16.22
C LEU A 142 -17.69 2.78 16.35
N GLU A 143 -18.40 3.09 15.25
CA GLU A 143 -19.85 3.20 15.17
C GLU A 143 -20.55 1.85 15.11
N HIS A 144 -20.00 0.89 14.35
CA HIS A 144 -20.70 -0.35 13.99
C HIS A 144 -20.05 -1.61 14.57
N GLY A 145 -18.80 -1.54 15.02
CA GLY A 145 -18.03 -2.67 15.52
C GLY A 145 -16.84 -3.04 14.62
N ASN A 146 -16.23 -4.19 14.88
CA ASN A 146 -15.06 -4.65 14.14
C ASN A 146 -15.43 -5.61 12.99
N CYS A 147 -14.63 -5.55 11.93
CA CYS A 147 -14.60 -6.53 10.85
C CYS A 147 -13.16 -6.70 10.34
N ASP A 148 -12.96 -7.51 9.31
CA ASP A 148 -11.63 -7.68 8.71
C ASP A 148 -11.01 -6.34 8.25
N GLY A 149 -11.82 -5.43 7.69
CA GLY A 149 -11.40 -4.08 7.30
C GLY A 149 -10.93 -3.23 8.47
N SER A 150 -11.47 -3.44 9.68
CA SER A 150 -11.07 -2.71 10.88
C SER A 150 -9.61 -2.98 11.27
N CYS A 151 -9.11 -4.21 11.05
CA CYS A 151 -7.72 -4.56 11.33
C CYS A 151 -6.76 -3.69 10.50
N PHE A 152 -7.10 -3.53 9.23
CA PHE A 152 -6.36 -2.71 8.29
C PHE A 152 -6.48 -1.21 8.63
N ALA A 153 -7.70 -0.74 8.92
CA ALA A 153 -7.98 0.65 9.29
C ALA A 153 -7.15 1.12 10.49
N TYR A 154 -7.09 0.32 11.56
CA TYR A 154 -6.33 0.65 12.76
C TYR A 154 -4.81 0.69 12.52
N VAL A 155 -4.30 -0.14 11.62
CA VAL A 155 -2.88 -0.05 11.25
C VAL A 155 -2.61 1.16 10.36
N TRP A 156 -3.52 1.51 9.47
CA TRP A 156 -3.33 2.65 8.59
C TRP A 156 -3.47 3.98 9.31
N ILE A 157 -4.41 4.11 10.27
CA ILE A 157 -4.43 5.32 11.10
C ILE A 157 -3.12 5.47 11.90
N ALA A 158 -2.48 4.36 12.30
CA ALA A 158 -1.18 4.40 12.95
C ALA A 158 -0.08 5.02 12.06
N MET A 159 -0.14 4.77 10.75
CA MET A 159 0.81 5.36 9.80
C MET A 159 0.63 6.88 9.66
N PHE A 160 -0.60 7.37 9.80
CA PHE A 160 -0.91 8.79 9.65
C PHE A 160 -0.86 9.58 10.96
N ALA A 161 -1.15 8.92 12.10
CA ALA A 161 -1.31 9.59 13.39
C ALA A 161 -0.07 10.38 13.82
N GLY A 162 1.12 9.83 13.64
CA GLY A 162 2.37 10.53 13.93
C GLY A 162 2.63 11.69 12.98
N PRO A 163 2.91 11.41 11.69
CA PRO A 163 3.37 12.42 10.73
C PRO A 163 2.36 13.54 10.46
N ARG A 164 1.05 13.25 10.53
CA ARG A 164 0.01 14.22 10.16
C ARG A 164 -0.68 14.88 11.34
N PHE A 165 -0.77 14.18 12.49
CA PHE A 165 -1.52 14.64 13.67
C PHE A 165 -0.64 14.74 14.91
N ASP A 166 0.70 14.55 14.78
CA ASP A 166 1.68 14.58 15.89
C ASP A 166 1.33 13.63 17.06
N ASN A 167 0.73 12.48 16.73
CA ASN A 167 0.27 11.50 17.71
C ASN A 167 0.86 10.10 17.48
N TYR A 168 2.19 9.99 17.59
CA TYR A 168 2.93 8.73 17.40
C TYR A 168 2.56 7.66 18.42
N LYS A 169 2.32 8.07 19.67
CA LYS A 169 2.05 7.14 20.79
C LYS A 169 0.74 6.37 20.59
N ASP A 170 -0.34 7.07 20.36
CA ASP A 170 -1.64 6.44 20.16
C ASP A 170 -1.73 5.79 18.79
N GLY A 171 -1.04 6.36 17.77
CA GLY A 171 -0.87 5.70 16.49
C GLY A 171 -0.31 4.29 16.65
N PHE A 172 0.81 4.12 17.39
CA PHE A 172 1.38 2.79 17.61
C PHE A 172 0.41 1.85 18.34
N ARG A 173 -0.37 2.34 19.32
CA ARG A 173 -1.41 1.57 20.02
C ARG A 173 -2.52 1.09 19.09
N PHE A 174 -3.00 1.94 18.16
CA PHE A 174 -3.94 1.56 17.11
C PHE A 174 -3.34 0.48 16.21
N GLY A 175 -2.09 0.63 15.78
CA GLY A 175 -1.42 -0.38 14.97
C GLY A 175 -1.32 -1.75 15.65
N GLN A 176 -0.99 -1.76 16.95
CA GLN A 176 -1.01 -2.99 17.75
C GLN A 176 -2.42 -3.60 17.87
N LEU A 177 -3.44 -2.77 18.04
CA LEU A 177 -4.83 -3.21 18.06
C LEU A 177 -5.21 -3.93 16.77
N GLY A 178 -4.86 -3.38 15.60
CA GLY A 178 -5.14 -4.01 14.31
C GLY A 178 -4.51 -5.41 14.20
N CYS A 179 -3.25 -5.57 14.62
CA CYS A 179 -2.60 -6.88 14.67
C CYS A 179 -3.27 -7.83 15.69
N ASN A 180 -3.64 -7.31 16.88
CA ASN A 180 -4.31 -8.11 17.91
C ASN A 180 -5.66 -8.65 17.44
N LEU A 181 -6.44 -7.88 16.68
CA LEU A 181 -7.71 -8.35 16.11
C LEU A 181 -7.51 -9.54 15.16
N VAL A 182 -6.50 -9.49 14.30
CA VAL A 182 -6.13 -10.63 13.44
C VAL A 182 -5.81 -11.87 14.25
N GLU A 183 -5.02 -11.74 15.33
CA GLU A 183 -4.54 -12.87 16.12
C GLU A 183 -5.62 -13.44 17.06
N THR A 184 -6.43 -12.57 17.67
CA THR A 184 -7.34 -12.97 18.76
C THR A 184 -8.78 -13.14 18.34
N ARG A 185 -9.23 -12.45 17.29
CA ARG A 185 -10.62 -12.49 16.82
C ARG A 185 -10.81 -13.24 15.51
N GLY A 186 -9.71 -13.73 14.91
CA GLY A 186 -9.74 -14.49 13.66
C GLY A 186 -10.10 -13.67 12.42
N LEU A 187 -9.99 -12.33 12.49
CA LEU A 187 -10.27 -11.41 11.38
C LEU A 187 -9.07 -11.43 10.40
N ALA A 188 -9.03 -12.45 9.54
CA ALA A 188 -7.81 -12.79 8.80
C ALA A 188 -7.85 -12.43 7.31
N ARG A 189 -8.98 -11.93 6.78
CA ARG A 189 -9.12 -11.59 5.36
C ARG A 189 -8.09 -10.57 4.90
N TYR A 190 -7.85 -9.53 5.68
CA TYR A 190 -6.83 -8.50 5.40
C TYR A 190 -5.54 -8.68 6.21
N LYS A 191 -5.26 -9.90 6.68
CA LYS A 191 -4.06 -10.21 7.48
C LYS A 191 -2.78 -9.76 6.81
N ALA A 192 -2.62 -10.02 5.52
CA ALA A 192 -1.43 -9.64 4.77
C ALA A 192 -1.24 -8.11 4.79
N ARG A 193 -2.30 -7.37 4.49
CA ARG A 193 -2.31 -5.90 4.46
C ARG A 193 -2.01 -5.30 5.84
N THR A 194 -2.62 -5.85 6.88
CA THR A 194 -2.40 -5.45 8.28
C THR A 194 -0.95 -5.67 8.70
N TYR A 195 -0.40 -6.85 8.41
CA TYR A 195 0.94 -7.22 8.84
C TYR A 195 2.04 -6.45 8.12
N VAL A 196 1.95 -6.28 6.79
CA VAL A 196 2.96 -5.52 6.07
C VAL A 196 2.93 -4.06 6.49
N SER A 197 1.75 -3.46 6.60
CA SER A 197 1.63 -2.05 6.99
C SER A 197 2.15 -1.81 8.41
N PHE A 198 1.81 -2.67 9.38
CA PHE A 198 2.35 -2.52 10.73
C PHE A 198 3.85 -2.83 10.80
N GLY A 199 4.28 -3.95 10.21
CA GLY A 199 5.67 -4.41 10.29
C GLY A 199 6.66 -3.47 9.62
N ALA A 200 6.31 -2.96 8.43
CA ALA A 200 7.21 -2.14 7.62
C ALA A 200 7.09 -0.64 7.91
N ASN A 201 5.87 -0.13 8.20
CA ASN A 201 5.65 1.31 8.23
C ASN A 201 5.33 1.88 9.62
N VAL A 202 4.93 1.05 10.59
CA VAL A 202 4.63 1.51 11.96
C VAL A 202 5.69 1.06 12.97
N SER A 203 6.03 -0.24 12.95
CA SER A 203 6.97 -0.83 13.93
C SER A 203 8.34 -0.14 13.95
N PRO A 204 8.97 0.24 12.83
CA PRO A 204 10.30 0.86 12.82
C PRO A 204 10.39 2.22 13.54
N TRP A 205 9.27 2.92 13.71
CA TRP A 205 9.23 4.19 14.46
C TRP A 205 9.27 4.00 15.99
N ALA A 206 8.95 2.79 16.47
CA ALA A 206 8.90 2.48 17.90
C ALA A 206 9.87 1.37 18.32
N LYS A 207 10.35 0.58 17.39
CA LYS A 207 11.21 -0.60 17.63
C LYS A 207 12.29 -0.71 16.55
N HIS A 208 13.30 -1.55 16.79
CA HIS A 208 14.30 -1.85 15.78
C HIS A 208 13.64 -2.46 14.51
N VAL A 209 14.11 -2.08 13.33
CA VAL A 209 13.52 -2.49 12.04
C VAL A 209 13.36 -4.01 11.89
N SER A 210 14.30 -4.81 12.41
CA SER A 210 14.22 -6.27 12.36
C SER A 210 13.00 -6.85 13.08
N SER A 211 12.42 -6.14 14.06
CA SER A 211 11.26 -6.63 14.82
C SER A 211 9.97 -6.73 14.00
N GLY A 212 9.85 -5.92 12.92
CA GLY A 212 8.71 -6.00 12.00
C GLY A 212 8.87 -7.04 10.89
N ARG A 213 10.10 -7.52 10.64
CA ARG A 213 10.43 -8.38 9.50
C ARG A 213 9.65 -9.70 9.46
N ASP A 214 9.46 -10.36 10.60
CA ASP A 214 8.71 -11.60 10.66
C ASP A 214 7.22 -11.39 10.33
N LEU A 215 6.65 -10.25 10.71
CA LEU A 215 5.28 -9.90 10.30
C LEU A 215 5.19 -9.72 8.79
N VAL A 216 6.19 -9.07 8.18
CA VAL A 216 6.21 -8.88 6.71
C VAL A 216 6.39 -10.21 5.97
N ARG A 217 7.22 -11.15 6.46
CA ARG A 217 7.28 -12.51 5.91
C ARG A 217 5.94 -13.23 6.00
N ARG A 218 5.29 -13.17 7.15
CA ARG A 218 3.93 -13.72 7.34
C ARG A 218 2.89 -13.03 6.46
N ALA A 219 3.09 -11.75 6.11
CA ALA A 219 2.24 -11.04 5.17
C ALA A 219 2.36 -11.60 3.75
N VAL A 220 3.58 -11.88 3.27
CA VAL A 220 3.81 -12.54 1.97
C VAL A 220 3.03 -13.84 1.88
N ASP A 221 3.19 -14.73 2.88
CA ASP A 221 2.51 -16.03 2.90
C ASP A 221 0.98 -15.89 2.98
N ALA A 222 0.49 -14.95 3.77
CA ALA A 222 -0.93 -14.71 3.93
C ALA A 222 -1.56 -14.19 2.62
N ALA A 223 -0.88 -13.27 1.93
CA ALA A 223 -1.34 -12.71 0.65
C ALA A 223 -1.46 -13.79 -0.44
N TYR A 224 -0.46 -14.67 -0.53
CA TYR A 224 -0.52 -15.79 -1.49
C TYR A 224 -1.70 -16.74 -1.24
N ARG A 225 -2.01 -17.03 0.03
CA ARG A 225 -3.10 -17.95 0.39
C ARG A 225 -4.47 -17.47 -0.05
N ILE A 226 -4.69 -16.16 -0.09
CA ILE A 226 -5.98 -15.56 -0.44
C ILE A 226 -6.01 -14.94 -1.83
N GLY A 227 -4.90 -14.99 -2.58
CA GLY A 227 -4.80 -14.41 -3.92
C GLY A 227 -4.69 -12.88 -3.92
N ASP A 228 -4.32 -12.23 -2.82
CA ASP A 228 -4.06 -10.77 -2.78
C ASP A 228 -2.71 -10.46 -3.40
N LEU A 229 -2.67 -10.46 -4.75
CA LEU A 229 -1.43 -10.28 -5.51
C LEU A 229 -0.80 -8.90 -5.28
N THR A 230 -1.61 -7.88 -5.07
CA THR A 230 -1.15 -6.51 -4.82
C THR A 230 -0.34 -6.45 -3.51
N PHE A 231 -0.89 -6.99 -2.43
CA PHE A 231 -0.19 -6.97 -1.15
C PHE A 231 0.89 -8.06 -1.03
N ALA A 232 0.82 -9.14 -1.81
CA ALA A 232 1.95 -10.03 -1.98
C ALA A 232 3.17 -9.30 -2.56
N ALA A 233 2.94 -8.47 -3.59
CA ALA A 233 3.96 -7.65 -4.23
C ALA A 233 4.55 -6.59 -3.28
N TYR A 234 3.70 -5.79 -2.63
CA TYR A 234 4.14 -4.77 -1.67
C TYR A 234 4.92 -5.39 -0.49
N SER A 235 4.45 -6.53 0.03
CA SER A 235 5.15 -7.21 1.12
C SER A 235 6.57 -7.66 0.73
N ARG A 236 6.76 -8.11 -0.53
CA ARG A 236 8.10 -8.48 -1.02
C ARG A 236 9.04 -7.29 -1.11
N VAL A 237 8.59 -6.19 -1.69
CA VAL A 237 9.38 -4.94 -1.77
C VAL A 237 9.75 -4.44 -0.37
N GLN A 238 8.79 -4.41 0.55
CA GLN A 238 9.05 -3.98 1.93
C GLN A 238 10.04 -4.93 2.64
N LEU A 239 9.95 -6.23 2.40
CA LEU A 239 10.86 -7.21 2.99
C LEU A 239 12.31 -6.94 2.56
N VAL A 240 12.57 -6.70 1.27
CA VAL A 240 13.89 -6.36 0.75
C VAL A 240 14.45 -5.12 1.44
N SER A 241 13.65 -4.05 1.52
CA SER A 241 14.02 -2.80 2.18
C SER A 241 14.37 -3.01 3.67
N MET A 242 13.58 -3.83 4.38
CA MET A 242 13.82 -4.16 5.79
C MET A 242 15.07 -5.03 5.99
N CYS A 243 15.30 -6.01 5.13
CA CYS A 243 16.51 -6.84 5.17
C CYS A 243 17.77 -6.01 4.94
N LEU A 244 17.75 -5.07 3.96
CA LEU A 244 18.84 -4.12 3.76
C LEU A 244 19.09 -3.26 4.99
N ALA A 245 18.04 -2.66 5.56
CA ALA A 245 18.14 -1.81 6.73
C ALA A 245 18.54 -2.56 8.01
N SER A 246 18.27 -3.86 8.08
CA SER A 246 18.67 -4.73 9.21
C SER A 246 20.11 -5.22 9.11
N GLY A 247 20.80 -5.02 7.98
CA GLY A 247 22.15 -5.52 7.74
C GLY A 247 22.19 -7.03 7.46
N ASP A 248 21.14 -7.59 6.89
CA ASP A 248 21.11 -9.00 6.48
C ASP A 248 22.13 -9.27 5.36
N SER A 249 22.50 -10.54 5.16
CA SER A 249 23.41 -10.93 4.09
C SER A 249 22.93 -10.45 2.72
N LEU A 250 23.78 -9.72 1.98
CA LEU A 250 23.43 -9.23 0.64
C LEU A 250 23.07 -10.35 -0.34
N ALA A 251 23.53 -11.58 -0.12
CA ALA A 251 23.14 -12.73 -0.92
C ALA A 251 21.67 -13.12 -0.70
N GLU A 252 21.23 -13.11 0.55
CA GLU A 252 19.81 -13.36 0.90
C GLU A 252 18.91 -12.24 0.41
N VAL A 253 19.36 -10.98 0.60
CA VAL A 253 18.62 -9.80 0.12
C VAL A 253 18.46 -9.83 -1.41
N GLN A 254 19.49 -10.26 -2.15
CA GLN A 254 19.40 -10.39 -3.60
C GLN A 254 18.35 -11.43 -4.00
N THR A 255 18.35 -12.60 -3.33
CA THR A 255 17.36 -13.64 -3.60
C THR A 255 15.93 -13.12 -3.41
N GLU A 256 15.67 -12.37 -2.33
CA GLU A 256 14.35 -11.77 -2.10
C GLU A 256 14.01 -10.70 -3.15
N ALA A 257 14.96 -9.84 -3.55
CA ALA A 257 14.75 -8.81 -4.57
C ALA A 257 14.46 -9.43 -5.95
N GLU A 258 15.21 -10.46 -6.34
CA GLU A 258 14.98 -11.19 -7.61
C GLU A 258 13.63 -11.91 -7.61
N ASN A 259 13.22 -12.50 -6.49
CA ASN A 259 11.88 -13.07 -6.32
C ASN A 259 10.78 -12.01 -6.47
N GLY A 260 10.99 -10.80 -5.93
CA GLY A 260 10.08 -9.66 -6.09
C GLY A 260 9.95 -9.22 -7.56
N LEU A 261 11.08 -9.08 -8.25
CA LEU A 261 11.11 -8.71 -9.67
C LEU A 261 10.44 -9.77 -10.56
N ALA A 262 10.73 -11.05 -10.32
CA ALA A 262 10.09 -12.15 -11.05
C ALA A 262 8.57 -12.19 -10.83
N PHE A 263 8.13 -11.89 -9.60
CA PHE A 263 6.71 -11.76 -9.29
C PHE A 263 6.06 -10.60 -10.04
N GLY A 264 6.65 -9.40 -9.99
CA GLY A 264 6.14 -8.22 -10.72
C GLY A 264 6.02 -8.46 -12.22
N LYS A 265 7.04 -9.09 -12.83
CA LYS A 265 7.01 -9.45 -14.26
C LYS A 265 5.87 -10.44 -14.59
N ARG A 266 5.68 -11.46 -13.75
CA ARG A 266 4.64 -12.48 -13.96
C ARG A 266 3.22 -11.93 -13.80
N THR A 267 3.02 -10.95 -12.92
CA THR A 267 1.72 -10.32 -12.68
C THR A 267 1.50 -9.05 -13.52
N SER A 268 2.45 -8.68 -14.38
CA SER A 268 2.42 -7.44 -15.17
C SER A 268 2.20 -6.18 -14.36
N PHE A 269 2.67 -6.17 -13.09
CA PHE A 269 2.50 -5.05 -12.19
C PHE A 269 3.67 -4.06 -12.36
N GLY A 270 3.46 -3.02 -13.18
CA GLY A 270 4.49 -2.07 -13.61
C GLY A 270 5.22 -1.39 -12.45
N LEU A 271 4.47 -0.88 -11.46
CA LEU A 271 5.04 -0.27 -10.25
C LEU A 271 6.05 -1.20 -9.57
N ILE A 272 5.69 -2.46 -9.36
CA ILE A 272 6.53 -3.45 -8.66
C ILE A 272 7.76 -3.84 -9.49
N ILE A 273 7.63 -3.91 -10.82
CA ILE A 273 8.77 -4.16 -11.70
C ILE A 273 9.85 -3.08 -11.51
N GLN A 274 9.44 -1.82 -11.45
CA GLN A 274 10.37 -0.70 -11.27
C GLN A 274 10.97 -0.68 -9.86
N PHE A 275 10.17 -0.89 -8.82
CA PHE A 275 10.67 -1.00 -7.45
C PHE A 275 11.73 -2.11 -7.32
N SER A 276 11.36 -3.33 -7.66
CA SER A 276 12.23 -4.49 -7.49
C SER A 276 13.44 -4.45 -8.42
N GLY A 277 13.31 -3.87 -9.62
CA GLY A 277 14.43 -3.64 -10.53
C GLY A 277 15.51 -2.76 -9.90
N ALA A 278 15.12 -1.65 -9.29
CA ALA A 278 16.04 -0.76 -8.59
C ALA A 278 16.67 -1.43 -7.35
N GLU A 279 15.92 -2.26 -6.62
CA GLU A 279 16.44 -3.03 -5.47
C GLU A 279 17.47 -4.06 -5.90
N VAL A 280 17.19 -4.83 -6.96
CA VAL A 280 18.14 -5.79 -7.54
C VAL A 280 19.40 -5.08 -8.01
N GLY A 281 19.27 -3.95 -8.72
CA GLY A 281 20.40 -3.14 -9.18
C GLY A 281 21.27 -2.65 -8.03
N LEU A 282 20.67 -2.11 -6.95
CA LEU A 282 21.39 -1.69 -5.75
C LEU A 282 22.16 -2.87 -5.12
N VAL A 283 21.48 -4.00 -4.89
CA VAL A 283 22.10 -5.14 -4.20
C VAL A 283 23.21 -5.74 -5.04
N ARG A 284 23.04 -5.84 -6.35
CA ARG A 284 24.08 -6.35 -7.28
C ARG A 284 25.32 -5.48 -7.26
N THR A 285 25.17 -4.13 -7.31
CA THR A 285 26.35 -3.26 -7.25
C THR A 285 27.04 -3.34 -5.88
N LEU A 286 26.29 -3.40 -4.77
CA LEU A 286 26.88 -3.57 -3.43
C LEU A 286 27.64 -4.89 -3.27
N ARG A 287 27.27 -5.92 -4.02
CA ARG A 287 27.98 -7.22 -4.09
C ARG A 287 29.12 -7.24 -5.09
N GLY A 288 29.37 -6.15 -5.82
CA GLY A 288 30.39 -6.10 -6.89
C GLY A 288 30.02 -6.93 -8.12
N LEU A 289 28.73 -7.15 -8.38
CA LEU A 289 28.23 -7.95 -9.52
C LEU A 289 27.87 -7.08 -10.74
N THR A 290 28.05 -5.76 -10.66
CA THR A 290 27.88 -4.84 -11.79
C THR A 290 29.25 -4.47 -12.37
N PRO A 291 29.34 -4.08 -13.66
CA PRO A 291 30.62 -3.69 -14.30
C PRO A 291 31.35 -2.57 -13.56
N ASN A 292 30.60 -1.62 -12.98
CA ASN A 292 31.15 -0.50 -12.25
C ASN A 292 30.48 -0.40 -10.87
N PHE A 293 31.28 -0.43 -9.80
CA PHE A 293 30.76 -0.28 -8.45
C PHE A 293 30.05 1.07 -8.27
N GLY A 294 28.86 1.04 -7.71
CA GLY A 294 28.02 2.21 -7.55
C GLY A 294 27.10 2.50 -8.75
N CYS A 295 27.26 1.82 -9.88
CA CYS A 295 26.33 1.83 -11.00
C CYS A 295 25.42 0.61 -10.94
N MET A 296 24.12 0.81 -11.15
CA MET A 296 23.14 -0.29 -11.12
C MET A 296 23.00 -0.99 -12.47
N ASP A 297 23.67 -0.46 -13.54
CA ASP A 297 23.64 -1.06 -14.88
C ASP A 297 24.33 -2.42 -14.89
N ASP A 298 23.66 -3.39 -15.50
CA ASP A 298 24.22 -4.71 -15.85
C ASP A 298 23.61 -5.26 -17.15
N SER A 299 23.73 -6.56 -17.42
CA SER A 299 23.17 -7.18 -18.62
C SER A 299 21.64 -7.25 -18.63
N GLU A 300 20.98 -7.05 -17.49
CA GLU A 300 19.53 -7.23 -17.30
C GLU A 300 18.81 -5.94 -16.89
N TYR A 301 19.54 -4.95 -16.37
CA TYR A 301 19.00 -3.69 -15.86
C TYR A 301 19.78 -2.50 -16.42
N SER A 302 19.06 -1.47 -16.84
CA SER A 302 19.62 -0.21 -17.35
C SER A 302 18.98 0.97 -16.62
N GLU A 303 19.80 1.79 -15.96
CA GLU A 303 19.37 3.04 -15.32
C GLU A 303 18.71 3.98 -16.36
N ALA A 304 19.31 4.10 -17.54
CA ALA A 304 18.79 4.95 -18.60
C ALA A 304 17.42 4.49 -19.13
N ASP A 305 17.17 3.17 -19.17
CA ASP A 305 15.87 2.64 -19.57
C ASP A 305 14.81 2.88 -18.50
N ALA A 306 15.15 2.69 -17.22
CA ALA A 306 14.26 3.00 -16.10
C ALA A 306 13.86 4.48 -16.11
N GLU A 307 14.81 5.39 -16.27
CA GLU A 307 14.57 6.85 -16.33
C GLU A 307 13.68 7.23 -17.54
N ARG A 308 13.84 6.55 -18.68
CA ARG A 308 12.94 6.73 -19.84
C ARG A 308 11.51 6.26 -19.56
N VAL A 309 11.34 5.17 -18.82
CA VAL A 309 10.01 4.68 -18.40
C VAL A 309 9.33 5.71 -17.50
N PHE A 310 10.02 6.24 -16.52
CA PHE A 310 9.48 7.27 -15.62
C PHE A 310 9.09 8.55 -16.36
N ALA A 311 9.97 9.02 -17.26
CA ALA A 311 9.69 10.22 -18.05
C ALA A 311 8.43 10.09 -18.93
N ARG A 312 8.03 8.87 -19.32
CA ARG A 312 6.86 8.59 -20.13
C ARG A 312 5.60 8.26 -19.32
N ASN A 313 5.75 7.90 -18.06
CA ASN A 313 4.63 7.48 -17.22
C ASN A 313 4.67 8.19 -15.84
N PRO A 314 4.08 9.38 -15.73
CA PRO A 314 4.00 10.11 -14.46
C PRO A 314 3.30 9.36 -13.32
N ASN A 315 2.45 8.36 -13.63
CA ASN A 315 1.77 7.55 -12.62
C ASN A 315 2.75 6.66 -11.83
N LEU A 316 3.98 6.47 -12.33
CA LEU A 316 5.04 5.76 -11.63
C LEU A 316 5.90 6.66 -10.72
N ALA A 317 5.41 7.85 -10.34
CA ALA A 317 6.15 8.81 -9.52
C ALA A 317 6.67 8.19 -8.20
N THR A 318 5.90 7.33 -7.55
CA THR A 318 6.33 6.60 -6.35
C THR A 318 7.49 5.65 -6.64
N ALA A 319 7.45 4.91 -7.76
CA ALA A 319 8.57 4.05 -8.15
C ALA A 319 9.80 4.86 -8.56
N GLU A 320 9.62 6.00 -9.21
CA GLU A 320 10.69 6.93 -9.55
C GLU A 320 11.38 7.48 -8.29
N PHE A 321 10.61 7.85 -7.25
CA PHE A 321 11.16 8.26 -5.96
C PHE A 321 12.06 7.19 -5.35
N TRP A 322 11.59 5.94 -5.30
CA TRP A 322 12.38 4.82 -4.76
C TRP A 322 13.59 4.49 -5.63
N TYR A 323 13.48 4.57 -6.96
CA TYR A 323 14.62 4.42 -7.87
C TYR A 323 15.72 5.45 -7.56
N TRP A 324 15.38 6.73 -7.46
CA TRP A 324 16.34 7.77 -7.13
C TRP A 324 16.94 7.58 -5.74
N THR A 325 16.18 7.07 -4.79
CA THR A 325 16.66 6.70 -3.45
C THR A 325 17.69 5.56 -3.52
N ARG A 326 17.42 4.51 -4.29
CA ARG A 326 18.37 3.40 -4.48
C ARG A 326 19.61 3.85 -5.25
N LYS A 327 19.46 4.68 -6.26
CA LYS A 327 20.58 5.28 -6.99
C LYS A 327 21.45 6.18 -6.11
N LEU A 328 20.84 6.99 -5.25
CA LEU A 328 21.54 7.75 -4.21
C LEU A 328 22.38 6.82 -3.34
N GLN A 329 21.81 5.75 -2.80
CA GLN A 329 22.52 4.78 -1.97
C GLN A 329 23.71 4.16 -2.72
N ALA A 330 23.52 3.70 -3.95
CA ALA A 330 24.56 3.11 -4.77
C ALA A 330 25.75 4.07 -4.99
N ARG A 331 25.46 5.31 -5.39
CA ARG A 331 26.49 6.36 -5.61
C ARG A 331 27.19 6.75 -4.32
N TYR A 332 26.45 6.89 -3.22
CA TYR A 332 27.02 7.23 -1.91
C TYR A 332 28.03 6.18 -1.43
N PHE A 333 27.68 4.90 -1.50
CA PHE A 333 28.58 3.81 -1.11
C PHE A 333 29.80 3.69 -2.03
N ALA A 334 29.70 4.13 -3.28
CA ALA A 334 30.84 4.20 -4.20
C ALA A 334 31.75 5.43 -3.98
N GLY A 335 31.37 6.35 -3.09
CA GLY A 335 32.11 7.61 -2.89
C GLY A 335 31.87 8.66 -3.98
N ASP A 336 30.95 8.42 -4.92
CA ASP A 336 30.56 9.40 -5.93
C ASP A 336 29.52 10.37 -5.35
N HIS A 337 30.00 11.28 -4.52
CA HIS A 337 29.14 12.23 -3.81
C HIS A 337 28.43 13.21 -4.76
N VAL A 338 29.00 13.52 -5.92
CA VAL A 338 28.37 14.42 -6.90
C VAL A 338 27.13 13.77 -7.50
N ALA A 339 27.26 12.53 -7.96
CA ALA A 339 26.13 11.79 -8.50
C ALA A 339 25.10 11.43 -7.40
N ALA A 340 25.56 11.20 -6.15
CA ALA A 340 24.68 10.97 -5.02
C ALA A 340 23.81 12.20 -4.72
N ILE A 341 24.38 13.41 -4.70
CA ILE A 341 23.64 14.67 -4.52
C ILE A 341 22.63 14.85 -5.66
N HIS A 342 23.04 14.60 -6.91
CA HIS A 342 22.12 14.68 -8.05
C HIS A 342 20.92 13.74 -7.88
N ALA A 343 21.16 12.48 -7.48
CA ALA A 343 20.09 11.51 -7.22
C ALA A 343 19.18 11.96 -6.06
N SER A 344 19.76 12.54 -4.99
CA SER A 344 19.01 13.12 -3.86
C SER A 344 18.07 14.22 -4.31
N LEU A 345 18.54 15.17 -5.12
CA LEU A 345 17.72 16.26 -5.64
C LEU A 345 16.54 15.75 -6.50
N ASN A 346 16.76 14.69 -7.28
CA ASN A 346 15.69 14.06 -8.04
C ASN A 346 14.67 13.35 -7.12
N ALA A 347 15.14 12.67 -6.06
CA ALA A 347 14.23 12.09 -5.06
C ALA A 347 13.41 13.18 -4.34
N GLN A 348 14.05 14.31 -3.95
CA GLN A 348 13.36 15.39 -3.25
C GLN A 348 12.15 15.96 -3.99
N ARG A 349 12.19 16.03 -5.33
CA ARG A 349 11.04 16.47 -6.15
C ARG A 349 9.80 15.58 -5.96
N LEU A 350 10.03 14.35 -5.54
CA LEU A 350 9.02 13.29 -5.46
C LEU A 350 8.69 12.91 -4.00
N LEU A 351 9.18 13.67 -3.02
CA LEU A 351 8.92 13.40 -1.59
C LEU A 351 7.44 13.27 -1.24
N TRP A 352 6.58 13.98 -1.97
CA TRP A 352 5.14 13.89 -1.81
C TRP A 352 4.57 12.47 -2.05
N THR A 353 5.33 11.60 -2.73
CA THR A 353 4.95 10.20 -2.98
C THR A 353 5.43 9.23 -1.90
N SER A 354 6.28 9.69 -0.96
CA SER A 354 6.96 8.80 -0.01
C SER A 354 6.03 8.19 1.04
N GLY A 355 4.79 8.65 1.09
CA GLY A 355 3.86 8.30 2.15
C GLY A 355 4.10 9.07 3.44
N PRO A 356 3.27 8.87 4.46
CA PRO A 356 3.38 9.53 5.74
C PRO A 356 4.61 9.10 6.52
#